data_4b536a245f258fb04b3a9745f9da1a40
#
_entry.id   4b536a245f258fb04b3a9745f9da1a40
#
_cell.length_a   1.000
_cell.length_b   1.000
_cell.length_c   1.000
_cell.angle_alpha   90.00
_cell.angle_beta   90.00
_cell.angle_gamma   90.00
#
_symmetry.space_group_name_H-M   'P 1'
#
loop_
_entity.id
_entity.type
_entity.pdbx_description
1 polymer ?
#
loop_
_entity_poly.entity_id
_entity_poly.type
_entity_poly.pdbx_seq_one_letter_code
_entity_poly.pdbx_strand_id
1 'polypeptide(L)'
;MQIKKLKFNFFVIFSSLLISLISLNVKADRVVISNEGSDNITIIDLNTYEILNTIESGDRPRDMHYIPGTNHLLVAASEDDTINVIDMKTLKMIGNLETGDDPEIFDISPDGKVAVVSNEDDNEATVIDIQTGKIIRVIEDVGIEPEGVNFTPDGKLVFITSEGTNTIIIIDPWIGEIIEEVLVGNRPRRGAFAKNGEEYWVTNELGGTVSVIDTNTFSIKHTITFERKGIRSSEITPVDFAMSNDGNFAYVTLGRSKHVAVVNTTSYEVIDYILAGSRVWGAAITKDDKILIVTNGQSDDISIIDTDKRASIKSIAVGITPHTVRIIE
;
A
#
# COMPACT_ATOMS: atom_id res chain seq x y z
N MET A 1 17.74 85.09 43.36
CA MET A 1 17.96 84.43 42.06
C MET A 1 17.83 82.93 42.27
N GLN A 2 16.60 82.45 41.97
CA GLN A 2 16.25 81.02 42.22
C GLN A 2 16.34 80.25 40.92
N ILE A 3 17.19 79.22 40.87
CA ILE A 3 17.35 78.34 39.71
C ILE A 3 16.34 77.21 39.88
N LYS A 4 15.35 77.14 38.98
CA LYS A 4 14.40 76.02 38.89
C LYS A 4 15.08 74.82 38.22
N LYS A 5 15.13 73.71 38.94
CA LYS A 5 15.57 72.41 38.40
C LYS A 5 14.41 71.80 37.59
N LEU A 6 14.62 71.59 36.30
CA LEU A 6 13.71 70.87 35.41
C LEU A 6 13.98 69.35 35.61
N LYS A 7 12.98 68.62 36.05
CA LYS A 7 13.04 67.16 36.09
C LYS A 7 12.56 66.58 34.74
N PHE A 8 13.45 65.91 34.02
CA PHE A 8 13.15 65.14 32.82
C PHE A 8 12.71 63.72 33.24
N ASN A 9 11.43 63.41 33.02
CA ASN A 9 10.96 62.02 33.18
C ASN A 9 11.15 61.29 31.86
N PHE A 10 12.06 60.32 31.89
CA PHE A 10 12.24 59.37 30.82
C PHE A 10 11.17 58.26 30.92
N PHE A 11 10.18 58.27 30.01
CA PHE A 11 9.23 57.21 29.89
C PHE A 11 9.81 56.15 28.92
N VAL A 12 10.29 55.03 29.44
CA VAL A 12 10.72 53.89 28.63
C VAL A 12 9.48 53.05 28.30
N ILE A 13 9.06 53.15 27.05
CA ILE A 13 7.99 52.26 26.51
C ILE A 13 8.64 50.96 26.13
N PHE A 14 8.40 49.91 26.94
CA PHE A 14 8.71 48.51 26.61
C PHE A 14 7.61 48.03 25.63
N SER A 15 7.89 48.05 24.36
CA SER A 15 7.07 47.39 23.34
C SER A 15 7.40 45.89 23.37
N SER A 16 6.63 45.13 24.09
CA SER A 16 6.66 43.66 24.03
C SER A 16 6.07 43.21 22.70
N LEU A 17 6.93 42.87 21.74
CA LEU A 17 6.56 42.21 20.50
C LEU A 17 6.16 40.77 20.85
N LEU A 18 4.86 40.51 20.97
CA LEU A 18 4.31 39.17 21.12
C LEU A 18 4.40 38.48 19.74
N ILE A 19 5.49 37.75 19.51
CA ILE A 19 5.57 36.83 18.35
C ILE A 19 4.66 35.68 18.69
N SER A 20 3.43 35.70 18.20
CA SER A 20 2.57 34.54 18.16
C SER A 20 3.18 33.52 17.22
N LEU A 21 3.84 32.50 17.73
CA LEU A 21 4.15 31.27 17.01
C LEU A 21 2.80 30.68 16.59
N ILE A 22 2.36 31.00 15.39
CA ILE A 22 1.35 30.20 14.71
C ILE A 22 2.06 28.90 14.38
N SER A 23 1.89 27.89 15.20
CA SER A 23 2.20 26.51 14.83
C SER A 23 1.25 26.17 13.67
N LEU A 24 1.70 26.35 12.45
CA LEU A 24 1.14 25.66 11.31
C LEU A 24 1.26 24.17 11.67
N ASN A 25 0.15 23.54 12.05
CA ASN A 25 0.03 22.10 12.02
C ASN A 25 0.11 21.68 10.53
N VAL A 26 1.32 21.64 9.98
CA VAL A 26 1.57 20.91 8.76
C VAL A 26 1.31 19.46 9.14
N LYS A 27 0.25 18.88 8.60
CA LYS A 27 -0.01 17.45 8.73
C LYS A 27 1.23 16.79 8.12
N ALA A 28 2.08 16.21 8.96
CA ALA A 28 3.27 15.53 8.49
C ALA A 28 2.81 14.31 7.71
N ASP A 29 3.26 14.21 6.47
CA ASP A 29 3.03 13.02 5.67
C ASP A 29 3.70 11.83 6.37
N ARG A 30 2.96 10.74 6.48
CA ARG A 30 3.38 9.56 7.24
C ARG A 30 3.45 8.35 6.34
N VAL A 31 4.39 7.49 6.66
CA VAL A 31 4.48 6.14 6.11
C VAL A 31 4.08 5.17 7.20
N VAL A 32 3.20 4.23 6.90
CA VAL A 32 2.84 3.12 7.77
C VAL A 32 3.27 1.81 7.12
N ILE A 33 3.90 0.95 7.91
CA ILE A 33 4.43 -0.33 7.45
C ILE A 33 3.89 -1.42 8.37
N SER A 34 3.25 -2.45 7.82
CA SER A 34 2.91 -3.67 8.55
C SER A 34 4.15 -4.56 8.63
N ASN A 35 4.44 -5.06 9.84
CA ASN A 35 5.57 -5.94 10.10
C ASN A 35 5.04 -7.30 10.52
N GLU A 36 4.95 -8.20 9.56
CA GLU A 36 4.32 -9.50 9.68
C GLU A 36 4.91 -10.37 10.79
N GLY A 37 6.23 -10.38 10.91
CA GLY A 37 6.94 -11.22 11.89
C GLY A 37 7.11 -10.62 13.27
N SER A 38 6.63 -9.40 13.52
CA SER A 38 6.69 -8.73 14.82
C SER A 38 5.36 -8.14 15.29
N ASP A 39 4.25 -8.48 14.62
CA ASP A 39 2.85 -8.23 15.02
C ASP A 39 2.55 -6.75 15.29
N ASN A 40 3.17 -5.87 14.51
CA ASN A 40 3.06 -4.43 14.74
C ASN A 40 3.12 -3.62 13.45
N ILE A 41 2.80 -2.33 13.60
CA ILE A 41 2.92 -1.33 12.56
C ILE A 41 3.98 -0.32 12.95
N THR A 42 4.92 -0.04 12.06
CA THR A 42 5.86 1.07 12.19
C THR A 42 5.30 2.31 11.49
N ILE A 43 5.36 3.47 12.16
CA ILE A 43 4.93 4.76 11.63
C ILE A 43 6.16 5.66 11.50
N ILE A 44 6.38 6.20 10.31
CA ILE A 44 7.55 7.03 9.96
C ILE A 44 7.08 8.40 9.47
N ASP A 45 7.77 9.46 9.86
CA ASP A 45 7.63 10.79 9.25
C ASP A 45 8.33 10.81 7.89
N LEU A 46 7.60 11.10 6.83
CA LEU A 46 8.12 11.07 5.45
C LEU A 46 9.13 12.21 5.18
N ASN A 47 9.06 13.32 5.93
CA ASN A 47 9.95 14.46 5.73
C ASN A 47 11.30 14.29 6.42
N THR A 48 11.30 13.68 7.62
CA THR A 48 12.52 13.48 8.43
C THR A 48 13.09 12.08 8.31
N TYR A 49 12.25 11.12 7.89
CA TYR A 49 12.54 9.69 7.89
C TYR A 49 12.83 9.12 9.29
N GLU A 50 12.24 9.72 10.32
CA GLU A 50 12.33 9.25 11.70
C GLU A 50 11.13 8.37 12.04
N ILE A 51 11.37 7.29 12.80
CA ILE A 51 10.29 6.47 13.34
C ILE A 51 9.58 7.29 14.42
N LEU A 52 8.29 7.53 14.22
CA LEU A 52 7.44 8.24 15.16
C LEU A 52 6.87 7.32 16.23
N ASN A 53 6.45 6.12 15.82
CA ASN A 53 5.81 5.13 16.69
C ASN A 53 5.94 3.73 16.11
N THR A 54 5.83 2.74 17.02
CA THR A 54 5.52 1.36 16.69
C THR A 54 4.32 0.96 17.56
N ILE A 55 3.28 0.41 16.97
CA ILE A 55 2.01 0.07 17.63
C ILE A 55 1.63 -1.37 17.33
N GLU A 56 1.00 -2.05 18.28
CA GLU A 56 0.42 -3.37 18.10
C GLU A 56 -0.73 -3.30 17.09
N SER A 57 -0.87 -4.31 16.25
CA SER A 57 -1.84 -4.32 15.15
C SER A 57 -2.64 -5.61 15.01
N GLY A 58 -2.44 -6.59 15.90
CA GLY A 58 -2.89 -7.97 15.79
C GLY A 58 -1.80 -8.87 15.23
N ASP A 59 -2.02 -10.17 15.29
CA ASP A 59 -1.05 -11.18 14.89
C ASP A 59 -0.95 -11.30 13.37
N ARG A 60 0.27 -11.35 12.85
CA ARG A 60 0.60 -11.43 11.41
C ARG A 60 -0.10 -10.35 10.57
N PRO A 61 0.18 -9.04 10.79
CA PRO A 61 -0.44 -7.96 10.02
C PRO A 61 0.02 -7.97 8.57
N ARG A 62 -0.94 -8.06 7.64
CA ARG A 62 -0.73 -8.14 6.21
C ARG A 62 -1.05 -6.81 5.53
N ASP A 63 -2.21 -6.70 4.92
CA ASP A 63 -2.61 -5.49 4.21
C ASP A 63 -3.20 -4.41 5.11
N MET A 64 -3.17 -3.18 4.62
CA MET A 64 -3.66 -2.00 5.34
C MET A 64 -4.32 -1.03 4.40
N HIS A 65 -5.47 -0.49 4.79
CA HIS A 65 -6.15 0.58 4.06
C HIS A 65 -6.73 1.64 4.99
N TYR A 66 -6.67 2.90 4.58
CA TYR A 66 -7.40 3.97 5.25
C TYR A 66 -8.85 4.00 4.80
N ILE A 67 -9.78 4.12 5.76
CA ILE A 67 -11.18 4.41 5.43
C ILE A 67 -11.25 5.86 4.94
N PRO A 68 -11.69 6.10 3.68
CA PRO A 68 -11.75 7.43 3.10
C PRO A 68 -12.46 8.46 3.98
N GLY A 69 -11.86 9.63 4.14
CA GLY A 69 -12.44 10.73 4.93
C GLY A 69 -12.40 10.56 6.47
N THR A 70 -11.75 9.52 6.97
CA THR A 70 -11.59 9.25 8.41
C THR A 70 -10.12 9.27 8.83
N ASN A 71 -9.85 8.99 10.13
CA ASN A 71 -8.51 8.73 10.64
C ASN A 71 -8.34 7.25 11.01
N HIS A 72 -9.15 6.39 10.47
CA HIS A 72 -9.12 4.96 10.78
C HIS A 72 -8.31 4.22 9.73
N LEU A 73 -7.36 3.43 10.21
CA LEU A 73 -6.60 2.46 9.43
C LEU A 73 -7.19 1.09 9.70
N LEU A 74 -7.52 0.37 8.64
CA LEU A 74 -7.85 -1.04 8.67
C LEU A 74 -6.58 -1.84 8.45
N VAL A 75 -6.43 -2.95 9.19
CA VAL A 75 -5.27 -3.85 9.13
C VAL A 75 -5.76 -5.28 9.14
N ALA A 76 -5.47 -6.05 8.10
CA ALA A 76 -5.70 -7.48 8.10
C ALA A 76 -4.70 -8.13 9.07
N ALA A 77 -5.22 -8.78 10.11
CA ALA A 77 -4.47 -9.57 11.09
C ALA A 77 -4.78 -11.04 10.82
N SER A 78 -3.94 -11.68 10.01
CA SER A 78 -4.30 -12.93 9.36
C SER A 78 -4.37 -14.12 10.33
N GLU A 79 -3.52 -14.17 11.33
CA GLU A 79 -3.56 -15.20 12.40
C GLU A 79 -4.68 -14.95 13.44
N ASP A 80 -5.27 -13.75 13.44
CA ASP A 80 -6.43 -13.40 14.31
C ASP A 80 -7.78 -13.56 13.58
N ASP A 81 -7.81 -13.91 12.30
CA ASP A 81 -8.99 -14.02 11.44
C ASP A 81 -9.87 -12.77 11.47
N THR A 82 -9.24 -11.58 11.39
CA THR A 82 -9.97 -10.32 11.54
C THR A 82 -9.28 -9.16 10.81
N ILE A 83 -10.05 -8.10 10.53
CA ILE A 83 -9.49 -6.81 10.14
C ILE A 83 -9.61 -5.85 11.31
N ASN A 84 -8.50 -5.49 11.90
CA ASN A 84 -8.43 -4.57 13.02
C ASN A 84 -8.62 -3.11 12.58
N VAL A 85 -9.30 -2.32 13.41
CA VAL A 85 -9.55 -0.88 13.19
C VAL A 85 -8.71 -0.07 14.16
N ILE A 86 -7.78 0.72 13.64
CA ILE A 86 -6.87 1.57 14.42
C ILE A 86 -7.22 3.05 14.20
N ASP A 87 -7.46 3.77 15.29
CA ASP A 87 -7.56 5.24 15.25
C ASP A 87 -6.16 5.85 15.22
N MET A 88 -5.78 6.41 14.09
CA MET A 88 -4.45 6.99 13.84
C MET A 88 -4.19 8.33 14.54
N LYS A 89 -5.17 8.91 15.24
CA LYS A 89 -4.97 10.05 16.14
C LYS A 89 -4.52 9.60 17.52
N THR A 90 -5.16 8.55 18.04
CA THR A 90 -4.89 8.01 19.37
C THR A 90 -3.88 6.86 19.35
N LEU A 91 -3.58 6.30 18.18
CA LEU A 91 -2.74 5.14 17.92
C LEU A 91 -3.21 3.92 18.73
N LYS A 92 -4.51 3.71 18.77
CA LYS A 92 -5.13 2.60 19.49
C LYS A 92 -6.07 1.81 18.58
N MET A 93 -6.07 0.52 18.77
CA MET A 93 -7.12 -0.34 18.25
C MET A 93 -8.45 0.05 18.90
N ILE A 94 -9.49 0.25 18.09
CA ILE A 94 -10.83 0.71 18.54
C ILE A 94 -11.94 -0.29 18.20
N GLY A 95 -11.64 -1.33 17.45
CA GLY A 95 -12.58 -2.37 17.05
C GLY A 95 -11.98 -3.26 15.97
N ASN A 96 -12.81 -4.14 15.43
CA ASN A 96 -12.47 -5.02 14.32
C ASN A 96 -13.68 -5.23 13.41
N LEU A 97 -13.42 -5.71 12.18
CA LEU A 97 -14.41 -6.17 11.23
C LEU A 97 -14.34 -7.70 11.19
N GLU A 98 -15.49 -8.35 11.08
CA GLU A 98 -15.55 -9.80 10.87
C GLU A 98 -15.06 -10.18 9.46
N THR A 99 -14.35 -11.30 9.32
CA THR A 99 -13.90 -11.86 8.05
C THR A 99 -13.93 -13.39 8.11
N GLY A 100 -13.53 -14.09 7.05
CA GLY A 100 -13.23 -15.53 7.08
C GLY A 100 -11.81 -15.79 7.58
N ASP A 101 -11.36 -17.02 7.48
CA ASP A 101 -10.06 -17.45 7.98
C ASP A 101 -8.92 -16.90 7.09
N ASP A 102 -7.78 -16.58 7.70
CA ASP A 102 -6.56 -16.06 7.09
C ASP A 102 -6.79 -14.90 6.09
N PRO A 103 -7.26 -13.72 6.55
CA PRO A 103 -7.44 -12.55 5.69
C PRO A 103 -6.09 -12.00 5.22
N GLU A 104 -5.84 -12.06 3.91
CA GLU A 104 -4.58 -11.65 3.32
C GLU A 104 -4.62 -10.19 2.84
N ILE A 105 -5.32 -9.97 1.75
CA ILE A 105 -5.41 -8.67 1.10
C ILE A 105 -6.87 -8.26 1.01
N PHE A 106 -7.12 -6.98 1.16
CA PHE A 106 -8.45 -6.42 0.97
C PHE A 106 -8.39 -5.09 0.24
N ASP A 107 -9.51 -4.71 -0.34
CA ASP A 107 -9.68 -3.36 -0.87
C ASP A 107 -11.01 -2.77 -0.40
N ILE A 108 -11.07 -1.45 -0.41
CA ILE A 108 -12.23 -0.70 0.03
C ILE A 108 -12.92 -0.09 -1.18
N SER A 109 -14.24 -0.23 -1.26
CA SER A 109 -15.04 0.42 -2.32
C SER A 109 -14.75 1.92 -2.39
N PRO A 110 -14.79 2.55 -3.57
CA PRO A 110 -14.47 3.97 -3.73
C PRO A 110 -15.31 4.92 -2.87
N ASP A 111 -16.50 4.49 -2.43
CA ASP A 111 -17.37 5.26 -1.53
C ASP A 111 -17.07 5.01 -0.03
N GLY A 112 -16.12 4.13 0.29
CA GLY A 112 -15.65 3.85 1.64
C GLY A 112 -16.59 3.01 2.50
N LYS A 113 -17.60 2.33 1.92
CA LYS A 113 -18.62 1.63 2.70
C LYS A 113 -18.44 0.14 2.81
N VAL A 114 -17.82 -0.46 1.83
CA VAL A 114 -17.65 -1.91 1.73
C VAL A 114 -16.18 -2.25 1.59
N ALA A 115 -15.73 -3.29 2.27
CA ALA A 115 -14.46 -3.95 2.02
C ALA A 115 -14.72 -5.32 1.38
N VAL A 116 -13.85 -5.75 0.48
CA VAL A 116 -13.75 -7.12 0.00
C VAL A 116 -12.40 -7.67 0.37
N VAL A 117 -12.37 -8.85 0.96
CA VAL A 117 -11.20 -9.49 1.56
C VAL A 117 -11.00 -10.85 0.94
N SER A 118 -9.77 -11.21 0.59
CA SER A 118 -9.39 -12.59 0.26
C SER A 118 -9.13 -13.37 1.55
N ASN A 119 -9.74 -14.53 1.67
CA ASN A 119 -9.54 -15.48 2.76
C ASN A 119 -8.80 -16.70 2.19
N GLU A 120 -7.49 -16.78 2.45
CA GLU A 120 -6.58 -17.70 1.75
C GLU A 120 -6.93 -19.15 2.07
N ASP A 121 -7.09 -19.50 3.35
CA ASP A 121 -7.33 -20.85 3.81
C ASP A 121 -8.73 -21.39 3.40
N ASP A 122 -9.73 -20.52 3.33
CA ASP A 122 -11.10 -20.87 2.96
C ASP A 122 -11.33 -20.92 1.44
N ASN A 123 -10.43 -20.35 0.63
CA ASN A 123 -10.59 -20.13 -0.82
C ASN A 123 -11.84 -19.29 -1.17
N GLU A 124 -12.11 -18.29 -0.37
CA GLU A 124 -13.29 -17.43 -0.43
C GLU A 124 -12.93 -15.95 -0.50
N ALA A 125 -13.91 -15.13 -0.85
CA ALA A 125 -13.86 -13.69 -0.67
C ALA A 125 -15.02 -13.22 0.20
N THR A 126 -14.70 -12.47 1.25
CA THR A 126 -15.70 -11.93 2.17
C THR A 126 -15.99 -10.47 1.83
N VAL A 127 -17.28 -10.14 1.72
CA VAL A 127 -17.78 -8.78 1.52
C VAL A 127 -18.31 -8.24 2.85
N ILE A 128 -17.76 -7.12 3.32
CA ILE A 128 -17.97 -6.59 4.67
C ILE A 128 -18.55 -5.18 4.60
N ASP A 129 -19.59 -4.90 5.37
CA ASP A 129 -20.05 -3.53 5.63
C ASP A 129 -19.13 -2.86 6.67
N ILE A 130 -18.39 -1.85 6.25
CA ILE A 130 -17.38 -1.20 7.10
C ILE A 130 -18.01 -0.49 8.30
N GLN A 131 -19.23 0.06 8.15
CA GLN A 131 -19.87 0.80 9.22
C GLN A 131 -20.31 -0.12 10.37
N THR A 132 -20.83 -1.28 10.04
CA THR A 132 -21.33 -2.24 11.03
C THR A 132 -20.29 -3.26 11.47
N GLY A 133 -19.21 -3.44 10.69
CA GLY A 133 -18.17 -4.43 10.87
C GLY A 133 -18.62 -5.86 10.58
N LYS A 134 -19.75 -6.03 9.86
CA LYS A 134 -20.39 -7.34 9.64
C LYS A 134 -20.23 -7.84 8.22
N ILE A 135 -20.07 -9.15 8.08
CA ILE A 135 -20.12 -9.84 6.80
C ILE A 135 -21.52 -9.66 6.20
N ILE A 136 -21.58 -9.13 4.99
CA ILE A 136 -22.80 -9.05 4.18
C ILE A 136 -22.90 -10.19 3.18
N ARG A 137 -21.76 -10.77 2.79
CA ARG A 137 -21.70 -11.87 1.81
C ARG A 137 -20.37 -12.60 1.90
N VAL A 138 -20.43 -13.89 1.64
CA VAL A 138 -19.28 -14.73 1.32
C VAL A 138 -19.45 -15.17 -0.13
N ILE A 139 -18.37 -15.15 -0.90
CA ILE A 139 -18.31 -15.58 -2.28
C ILE A 139 -17.33 -16.74 -2.35
N GLU A 140 -17.88 -17.94 -2.52
CA GLU A 140 -17.13 -19.19 -2.63
C GLU A 140 -16.50 -19.36 -4.02
N ASP A 141 -15.53 -20.25 -4.15
CA ASP A 141 -14.91 -20.66 -5.42
C ASP A 141 -14.16 -19.51 -6.15
N VAL A 142 -13.55 -18.58 -5.39
CA VAL A 142 -12.72 -17.52 -5.96
C VAL A 142 -11.30 -17.99 -6.33
N GLY A 143 -11.14 -19.25 -6.58
CA GLY A 143 -9.88 -19.93 -6.90
C GLY A 143 -9.21 -20.51 -5.65
N ILE A 144 -7.99 -21.03 -5.79
CA ILE A 144 -7.20 -21.62 -4.70
C ILE A 144 -6.14 -20.60 -4.25
N GLU A 145 -6.02 -20.42 -2.92
CA GLU A 145 -5.12 -19.43 -2.33
C GLU A 145 -5.37 -18.03 -2.92
N PRO A 146 -6.59 -17.42 -2.70
CA PRO A 146 -6.87 -16.06 -3.13
C PRO A 146 -6.00 -15.07 -2.36
N GLU A 147 -5.36 -14.14 -3.07
CA GLU A 147 -4.40 -13.19 -2.48
C GLU A 147 -4.82 -11.73 -2.76
N GLY A 148 -4.45 -11.17 -3.90
CA GLY A 148 -4.66 -9.77 -4.23
C GLY A 148 -6.13 -9.43 -4.52
N VAL A 149 -6.60 -8.32 -3.98
CA VAL A 149 -7.98 -7.82 -4.17
C VAL A 149 -7.94 -6.37 -4.62
N ASN A 150 -8.66 -6.02 -5.69
CA ASN A 150 -8.79 -4.64 -6.14
C ASN A 150 -10.18 -4.33 -6.67
N PHE A 151 -10.82 -3.28 -6.16
CA PHE A 151 -12.00 -2.71 -6.77
C PHE A 151 -11.68 -2.02 -8.09
N THR A 152 -12.56 -2.15 -9.08
CA THR A 152 -12.50 -1.28 -10.26
C THR A 152 -12.65 0.18 -9.83
N PRO A 153 -12.06 1.15 -10.57
CA PRO A 153 -12.17 2.58 -10.22
C PRO A 153 -13.61 3.10 -10.11
N ASP A 154 -14.56 2.46 -10.81
CA ASP A 154 -15.99 2.79 -10.73
C ASP A 154 -16.73 2.03 -9.62
N GLY A 155 -16.04 1.13 -8.89
CA GLY A 155 -16.56 0.37 -7.76
C GLY A 155 -17.57 -0.72 -8.11
N LYS A 156 -17.67 -1.13 -9.38
CA LYS A 156 -18.68 -2.12 -9.79
C LYS A 156 -18.23 -3.55 -9.64
N LEU A 157 -16.96 -3.82 -9.97
CA LEU A 157 -16.37 -5.15 -9.94
C LEU A 157 -15.18 -5.18 -9.00
N VAL A 158 -14.79 -6.39 -8.62
CA VAL A 158 -13.55 -6.66 -7.89
C VAL A 158 -12.77 -7.72 -8.64
N PHE A 159 -11.46 -7.52 -8.74
CA PHE A 159 -10.51 -8.45 -9.30
C PHE A 159 -9.75 -9.11 -8.16
N ILE A 160 -9.74 -10.44 -8.12
CA ILE A 160 -9.10 -11.26 -7.10
C ILE A 160 -8.06 -12.13 -7.78
N THR A 161 -6.81 -12.10 -7.32
CA THR A 161 -5.78 -13.02 -7.79
C THR A 161 -5.84 -14.31 -7.00
N SER A 162 -5.64 -15.45 -7.64
CA SER A 162 -5.65 -16.77 -7.01
C SER A 162 -4.38 -17.52 -7.37
N GLU A 163 -3.50 -17.69 -6.38
CA GLU A 163 -2.15 -18.20 -6.55
C GLU A 163 -2.10 -19.64 -7.04
N GLY A 164 -2.91 -20.51 -6.43
CA GLY A 164 -2.91 -21.93 -6.72
C GLY A 164 -3.56 -22.29 -8.06
N THR A 165 -4.51 -21.48 -8.55
CA THR A 165 -5.16 -21.69 -9.87
C THR A 165 -4.48 -20.92 -10.99
N ASN A 166 -3.60 -19.97 -10.70
CA ASN A 166 -2.97 -19.07 -11.69
C ASN A 166 -4.00 -18.21 -12.45
N THR A 167 -5.04 -17.76 -11.77
CA THR A 167 -6.15 -17.04 -12.36
C THR A 167 -6.39 -15.70 -11.66
N ILE A 168 -7.14 -14.85 -12.35
CA ILE A 168 -7.83 -13.71 -11.76
C ILE A 168 -9.30 -14.02 -11.83
N ILE A 169 -9.98 -13.97 -10.70
CA ILE A 169 -11.43 -14.09 -10.59
C ILE A 169 -12.01 -12.69 -10.53
N ILE A 170 -12.93 -12.39 -11.43
CA ILE A 170 -13.63 -11.11 -11.50
C ILE A 170 -15.03 -11.30 -10.96
N ILE A 171 -15.38 -10.58 -9.90
CA ILE A 171 -16.66 -10.71 -9.22
C ILE A 171 -17.46 -9.41 -9.25
N ASP A 172 -18.78 -9.53 -9.21
CA ASP A 172 -19.67 -8.45 -8.78
C ASP A 172 -19.94 -8.62 -7.28
N PRO A 173 -19.34 -7.81 -6.41
CA PRO A 173 -19.47 -7.96 -4.96
C PRO A 173 -20.88 -7.60 -4.46
N TRP A 174 -21.66 -6.86 -5.25
CA TRP A 174 -22.98 -6.38 -4.87
C TRP A 174 -24.05 -7.47 -4.96
N ILE A 175 -23.92 -8.37 -5.92
CA ILE A 175 -24.84 -9.53 -6.10
C ILE A 175 -24.18 -10.85 -5.73
N GLY A 176 -22.84 -10.92 -5.63
CA GLY A 176 -22.07 -12.10 -5.26
C GLY A 176 -21.88 -13.09 -6.42
N GLU A 177 -21.80 -12.59 -7.64
CA GLU A 177 -21.59 -13.44 -8.81
C GLU A 177 -20.16 -13.35 -9.33
N ILE A 178 -19.61 -14.50 -9.75
CA ILE A 178 -18.38 -14.56 -10.52
C ILE A 178 -18.75 -14.20 -11.97
N ILE A 179 -18.08 -13.16 -12.49
CA ILE A 179 -18.34 -12.63 -13.82
C ILE A 179 -17.42 -13.28 -14.86
N GLU A 180 -16.14 -13.48 -14.51
CA GLU A 180 -15.15 -14.04 -15.44
C GLU A 180 -13.98 -14.64 -14.65
N GLU A 181 -13.30 -15.60 -15.27
CA GLU A 181 -12.04 -16.18 -14.83
C GLU A 181 -10.99 -16.03 -15.91
N VAL A 182 -9.88 -15.37 -15.61
CA VAL A 182 -8.82 -15.08 -16.57
C VAL A 182 -7.54 -15.82 -16.16
N LEU A 183 -7.09 -16.80 -16.97
CA LEU A 183 -5.81 -17.47 -16.77
C LEU A 183 -4.66 -16.48 -17.04
N VAL A 184 -3.72 -16.38 -16.09
CA VAL A 184 -2.55 -15.50 -16.15
C VAL A 184 -1.25 -16.28 -16.00
N GLY A 185 -0.16 -15.65 -15.58
CA GLY A 185 1.11 -16.34 -15.30
C GLY A 185 1.09 -17.10 -13.97
N ASN A 186 2.18 -17.83 -13.70
CA ASN A 186 2.27 -18.69 -12.54
C ASN A 186 2.39 -17.89 -11.22
N ARG A 187 1.54 -18.19 -10.26
CA ARG A 187 1.40 -17.58 -8.93
C ARG A 187 1.15 -16.06 -9.00
N PRO A 188 -0.05 -15.63 -9.42
CA PRO A 188 -0.41 -14.23 -9.42
C PRO A 188 -0.56 -13.72 -7.97
N ARG A 189 0.10 -12.57 -7.67
CA ARG A 189 0.12 -11.99 -6.32
C ARG A 189 -0.76 -10.75 -6.23
N ARG A 190 -0.23 -9.62 -6.61
CA ARG A 190 -0.87 -8.31 -6.48
C ARG A 190 -1.26 -7.76 -7.84
N GLY A 191 -2.32 -6.96 -7.86
CA GLY A 191 -2.77 -6.26 -9.04
C GLY A 191 -2.93 -4.76 -8.81
N ALA A 192 -3.00 -4.01 -9.92
CA ALA A 192 -3.33 -2.59 -9.91
C ALA A 192 -3.97 -2.18 -11.23
N PHE A 193 -4.96 -1.29 -11.16
CA PHE A 193 -5.52 -0.66 -12.35
C PHE A 193 -4.58 0.41 -12.88
N ALA A 194 -4.39 0.45 -14.20
CA ALA A 194 -3.76 1.59 -14.86
C ALA A 194 -4.61 2.84 -14.67
N LYS A 195 -4.00 4.02 -14.79
CA LYS A 195 -4.58 5.34 -14.50
C LYS A 195 -6.01 5.56 -15.02
N ASN A 196 -6.30 5.05 -16.20
CA ASN A 196 -7.62 5.18 -16.85
C ASN A 196 -8.60 4.05 -16.50
N GLY A 197 -8.15 3.01 -15.79
CA GLY A 197 -8.94 1.83 -15.46
C GLY A 197 -9.19 0.87 -16.64
N GLU A 198 -8.64 1.14 -17.83
CA GLU A 198 -8.81 0.29 -19.02
C GLU A 198 -7.90 -0.94 -19.02
N GLU A 199 -6.90 -0.95 -18.13
CA GLU A 199 -5.98 -2.04 -17.96
C GLU A 199 -5.89 -2.44 -16.49
N TYR A 200 -5.82 -3.75 -16.25
CA TYR A 200 -5.45 -4.31 -14.96
C TYR A 200 -4.13 -5.06 -15.10
N TRP A 201 -3.16 -4.68 -14.32
CA TRP A 201 -1.83 -5.29 -14.29
C TRP A 201 -1.77 -6.27 -13.12
N VAL A 202 -1.17 -7.43 -13.31
CA VAL A 202 -0.98 -8.41 -12.25
C VAL A 202 0.41 -9.01 -12.29
N THR A 203 1.06 -9.09 -11.14
CA THR A 203 2.35 -9.77 -10.96
C THR A 203 2.16 -11.27 -10.94
N ASN A 204 3.03 -12.01 -11.62
CA ASN A 204 3.08 -13.47 -11.62
C ASN A 204 4.41 -13.88 -10.97
N GLU A 205 4.40 -14.15 -9.66
CA GLU A 205 5.63 -14.31 -8.86
C GLU A 205 6.55 -15.40 -9.40
N LEU A 206 6.04 -16.61 -9.55
CA LEU A 206 6.81 -17.74 -10.04
C LEU A 206 6.91 -17.77 -11.58
N GLY A 207 6.03 -17.04 -12.25
CA GLY A 207 6.11 -16.82 -13.69
C GLY A 207 7.22 -15.84 -14.10
N GLY A 208 7.68 -14.99 -13.17
CA GLY A 208 8.68 -13.97 -13.45
C GLY A 208 8.18 -12.89 -14.44
N THR A 209 6.87 -12.64 -14.47
CA THR A 209 6.22 -11.76 -15.45
C THR A 209 5.18 -10.85 -14.80
N VAL A 210 4.69 -9.87 -15.57
CA VAL A 210 3.46 -9.15 -15.28
C VAL A 210 2.51 -9.35 -16.46
N SER A 211 1.27 -9.77 -16.19
CA SER A 211 0.21 -9.82 -17.19
C SER A 211 -0.55 -8.51 -17.20
N VAL A 212 -0.82 -7.95 -18.38
CA VAL A 212 -1.65 -6.76 -18.58
C VAL A 212 -2.95 -7.21 -19.23
N ILE A 213 -4.07 -6.96 -18.57
CA ILE A 213 -5.40 -7.38 -18.96
C ILE A 213 -6.19 -6.17 -19.41
N ASP A 214 -6.88 -6.27 -20.54
CA ASP A 214 -7.90 -5.32 -20.98
C ASP A 214 -9.16 -5.51 -20.15
N THR A 215 -9.59 -4.49 -19.41
CA THR A 215 -10.71 -4.57 -18.46
C THR A 215 -12.08 -4.59 -19.15
N ASN A 216 -12.18 -4.29 -20.45
CA ASN A 216 -13.42 -4.35 -21.20
C ASN A 216 -13.67 -5.74 -21.80
N THR A 217 -12.59 -6.46 -22.13
CA THR A 217 -12.67 -7.76 -22.79
C THR A 217 -12.21 -8.91 -21.90
N PHE A 218 -11.66 -8.61 -20.73
CA PHE A 218 -11.06 -9.55 -19.79
C PHE A 218 -10.00 -10.48 -20.41
N SER A 219 -9.27 -9.97 -21.41
CA SER A 219 -8.26 -10.73 -22.12
C SER A 219 -6.86 -10.17 -21.89
N ILE A 220 -5.84 -11.04 -21.93
CA ILE A 220 -4.44 -10.61 -21.82
C ILE A 220 -4.08 -9.78 -23.06
N LYS A 221 -3.75 -8.52 -22.85
CA LYS A 221 -3.30 -7.57 -23.85
C LYS A 221 -1.79 -7.64 -24.06
N HIS A 222 -1.03 -7.82 -22.97
CA HIS A 222 0.43 -7.89 -22.99
C HIS A 222 0.98 -8.72 -21.84
N THR A 223 2.18 -9.28 -22.01
CA THR A 223 2.95 -9.92 -20.93
C THR A 223 4.33 -9.28 -20.87
N ILE A 224 4.65 -8.67 -19.73
CA ILE A 224 5.93 -8.02 -19.49
C ILE A 224 6.87 -9.07 -18.86
N THR A 225 8.06 -9.21 -19.43
CA THR A 225 9.12 -10.09 -18.92
C THR A 225 10.27 -9.26 -18.36
N PHE A 226 10.94 -9.80 -17.35
CA PHE A 226 12.05 -9.13 -16.69
C PHE A 226 13.33 -9.93 -16.87
N GLU A 227 14.35 -9.24 -17.34
CA GLU A 227 15.69 -9.82 -17.51
C GLU A 227 16.75 -8.86 -16.99
N ARG A 228 17.63 -9.34 -16.14
CA ARG A 228 18.76 -8.55 -15.64
C ARG A 228 20.05 -9.35 -15.69
N LYS A 229 21.08 -8.80 -16.33
CA LYS A 229 22.38 -9.45 -16.43
C LYS A 229 22.95 -9.76 -15.04
N GLY A 230 23.31 -11.02 -14.82
CA GLY A 230 23.89 -11.49 -13.56
C GLY A 230 22.87 -11.95 -12.51
N ILE A 231 21.58 -11.87 -12.80
CA ILE A 231 20.50 -12.39 -11.96
C ILE A 231 19.85 -13.57 -12.68
N ARG A 232 19.59 -14.65 -11.96
CA ARG A 232 18.89 -15.81 -12.52
C ARG A 232 17.40 -15.47 -12.66
N SER A 233 16.77 -15.98 -13.70
CA SER A 233 15.32 -15.78 -13.90
C SER A 233 14.48 -16.25 -12.72
N SER A 234 14.87 -17.34 -12.04
CA SER A 234 14.20 -17.85 -10.84
C SER A 234 14.30 -16.94 -9.59
N GLU A 235 15.18 -15.94 -9.63
CA GLU A 235 15.30 -14.93 -8.57
C GLU A 235 14.48 -13.66 -8.88
N ILE A 236 14.01 -13.52 -10.12
CA ILE A 236 13.15 -12.43 -10.53
C ILE A 236 11.71 -12.85 -10.24
N THR A 237 11.20 -12.42 -9.09
CA THR A 237 9.89 -12.81 -8.58
C THR A 237 9.03 -11.57 -8.35
N PRO A 238 8.27 -11.12 -9.39
CA PRO A 238 7.38 -9.95 -9.24
C PRO A 238 6.33 -10.18 -8.17
N VAL A 239 6.15 -9.22 -7.25
CA VAL A 239 5.23 -9.36 -6.11
C VAL A 239 4.17 -8.26 -6.08
N ASP A 240 4.59 -7.01 -6.11
CA ASP A 240 3.70 -5.85 -5.98
C ASP A 240 4.14 -4.73 -6.93
N PHE A 241 3.36 -3.65 -7.01
CA PHE A 241 3.74 -2.45 -7.74
C PHE A 241 3.13 -1.17 -7.16
N ALA A 242 3.81 -0.07 -7.46
CA ALA A 242 3.23 1.25 -7.38
C ALA A 242 3.12 1.84 -8.78
N MET A 243 1.92 2.25 -9.15
CA MET A 243 1.69 3.04 -10.38
C MET A 243 1.97 4.50 -10.08
N SER A 244 2.73 5.19 -10.96
CA SER A 244 2.91 6.63 -10.83
C SER A 244 1.58 7.37 -11.02
N ASN A 245 1.38 8.45 -10.27
CA ASN A 245 0.14 9.23 -10.34
C ASN A 245 -0.04 9.93 -11.71
N ASP A 246 1.05 10.23 -12.39
CA ASP A 246 1.02 10.74 -13.77
C ASP A 246 0.69 9.65 -14.80
N GLY A 247 0.68 8.36 -14.37
CA GLY A 247 0.34 7.19 -15.15
C GLY A 247 1.39 6.77 -16.17
N ASN A 248 2.62 7.30 -16.11
CA ASN A 248 3.66 7.01 -17.09
C ASN A 248 4.52 5.79 -16.71
N PHE A 249 4.60 5.46 -15.43
CA PHE A 249 5.47 4.40 -14.93
C PHE A 249 4.76 3.45 -13.96
N ALA A 250 5.15 2.18 -14.01
CA ALA A 250 4.90 1.18 -12.98
C ALA A 250 6.24 0.79 -12.35
N TYR A 251 6.31 0.82 -11.03
CA TYR A 251 7.46 0.37 -10.25
C TYR A 251 7.15 -1.02 -9.70
N VAL A 252 7.69 -2.05 -10.31
CA VAL A 252 7.40 -3.46 -9.99
C VAL A 252 8.45 -4.01 -9.04
N THR A 253 8.05 -4.47 -7.86
CA THR A 253 8.97 -5.13 -6.92
C THR A 253 9.29 -6.54 -7.41
N LEU A 254 10.57 -6.90 -7.45
CA LEU A 254 11.04 -8.17 -8.02
C LEU A 254 11.59 -9.13 -6.94
N GLY A 255 11.00 -9.10 -5.76
CA GLY A 255 11.20 -10.04 -4.65
C GLY A 255 12.64 -10.47 -4.41
N ARG A 256 12.96 -11.70 -4.76
CA ARG A 256 14.27 -12.33 -4.49
C ARG A 256 15.43 -11.67 -5.22
N SER A 257 15.20 -10.99 -6.34
CA SER A 257 16.25 -10.28 -7.07
C SER A 257 16.77 -9.02 -6.38
N LYS A 258 16.10 -8.55 -5.33
CA LYS A 258 16.43 -7.33 -4.57
C LYS A 258 16.32 -6.04 -5.41
N HIS A 259 15.46 -6.04 -6.40
CA HIS A 259 15.31 -4.89 -7.30
C HIS A 259 13.84 -4.48 -7.44
N VAL A 260 13.68 -3.23 -7.84
CA VAL A 260 12.44 -2.69 -8.39
C VAL A 260 12.66 -2.42 -9.87
N ALA A 261 11.82 -2.96 -10.75
CA ALA A 261 11.84 -2.62 -12.16
C ALA A 261 11.01 -1.37 -12.41
N VAL A 262 11.51 -0.49 -13.27
CA VAL A 262 10.78 0.68 -13.76
C VAL A 262 10.27 0.36 -15.15
N VAL A 263 8.95 0.32 -15.30
CA VAL A 263 8.28 -0.04 -16.56
C VAL A 263 7.54 1.15 -17.10
N ASN A 264 7.70 1.44 -18.39
CA ASN A 264 6.87 2.43 -19.08
C ASN A 264 5.48 1.84 -19.36
N THR A 265 4.42 2.48 -18.89
CA THR A 265 3.04 1.97 -18.98
C THR A 265 2.45 2.02 -20.39
N THR A 266 3.05 2.79 -21.30
CA THR A 266 2.57 2.90 -22.68
C THR A 266 3.24 1.90 -23.62
N SER A 267 4.58 1.75 -23.51
CA SER A 267 5.35 0.82 -24.34
C SER A 267 5.49 -0.57 -23.74
N TYR A 268 5.18 -0.74 -22.43
CA TYR A 268 5.40 -1.94 -21.61
C TYR A 268 6.88 -2.35 -21.50
N GLU A 269 7.79 -1.47 -21.86
CA GLU A 269 9.23 -1.71 -21.78
C GLU A 269 9.77 -1.48 -20.38
N VAL A 270 10.64 -2.40 -19.93
CA VAL A 270 11.43 -2.20 -18.71
C VAL A 270 12.57 -1.24 -19.03
N ILE A 271 12.55 -0.06 -18.44
CA ILE A 271 13.51 1.00 -18.72
C ILE A 271 14.66 1.07 -17.72
N ASP A 272 14.48 0.52 -16.51
CA ASP A 272 15.53 0.51 -15.49
C ASP A 272 15.26 -0.54 -14.40
N TYR A 273 16.29 -0.78 -13.56
CA TYR A 273 16.22 -1.62 -12.36
C TYR A 273 16.91 -0.94 -11.20
N ILE A 274 16.19 -0.66 -10.13
CA ILE A 274 16.67 0.01 -8.93
C ILE A 274 16.99 -1.02 -7.86
N LEU A 275 18.20 -0.99 -7.30
CA LEU A 275 18.58 -1.87 -6.20
C LEU A 275 17.88 -1.43 -4.91
N ALA A 276 17.29 -2.40 -4.18
CA ALA A 276 16.66 -2.25 -2.88
C ALA A 276 17.21 -3.28 -1.87
N GLY A 277 16.46 -3.60 -0.82
CA GLY A 277 16.85 -4.60 0.18
C GLY A 277 16.51 -6.05 -0.22
N SER A 278 16.56 -6.96 0.75
CA SER A 278 16.31 -8.38 0.52
C SER A 278 14.83 -8.73 0.56
N ARG A 279 14.34 -9.44 -0.46
CA ARG A 279 12.92 -9.81 -0.61
C ARG A 279 12.04 -8.56 -0.69
N VAL A 280 12.19 -7.79 -1.77
CA VAL A 280 11.39 -6.58 -2.01
C VAL A 280 9.94 -6.97 -2.20
N TRP A 281 9.05 -6.42 -1.38
CA TRP A 281 7.66 -6.86 -1.33
C TRP A 281 6.69 -5.71 -1.67
N GLY A 282 6.09 -5.05 -0.66
CA GLY A 282 5.14 -3.97 -0.87
C GLY A 282 5.76 -2.70 -1.44
N ALA A 283 4.98 -1.91 -2.17
CA ALA A 283 5.39 -0.65 -2.77
C ALA A 283 4.33 0.44 -2.60
N ALA A 284 4.76 1.67 -2.33
CA ALA A 284 3.91 2.87 -2.34
C ALA A 284 4.71 4.08 -2.86
N ILE A 285 4.03 4.94 -3.61
CA ILE A 285 4.63 6.15 -4.19
C ILE A 285 3.91 7.40 -3.68
N THR A 286 4.65 8.50 -3.47
CA THR A 286 4.08 9.80 -3.08
C THR A 286 3.24 10.41 -4.20
N LYS A 287 2.29 11.29 -3.85
CA LYS A 287 1.39 11.94 -4.83
C LYS A 287 2.12 12.78 -5.86
N ASP A 288 3.30 13.29 -5.52
CA ASP A 288 4.15 14.05 -6.46
C ASP A 288 5.06 13.15 -7.30
N ASP A 289 4.94 11.83 -7.17
CA ASP A 289 5.72 10.79 -7.86
C ASP A 289 7.24 10.80 -7.59
N LYS A 290 7.71 11.54 -6.56
CA LYS A 290 9.16 11.71 -6.34
C LYS A 290 9.79 10.67 -5.43
N ILE A 291 9.03 10.14 -4.51
CA ILE A 291 9.52 9.14 -3.55
C ILE A 291 8.71 7.86 -3.67
N LEU A 292 9.41 6.79 -3.97
CA LEU A 292 8.89 5.44 -3.88
C LEU A 292 9.44 4.77 -2.62
N ILE A 293 8.61 4.10 -1.88
CA ILE A 293 8.97 3.34 -0.68
C ILE A 293 8.64 1.88 -0.93
N VAL A 294 9.58 1.00 -0.65
CA VAL A 294 9.37 -0.45 -0.75
C VAL A 294 9.78 -1.15 0.53
N THR A 295 9.04 -2.19 0.88
CA THR A 295 9.36 -3.07 2.01
C THR A 295 10.33 -4.16 1.59
N ASN A 296 11.23 -4.57 2.48
CA ASN A 296 12.23 -5.58 2.25
C ASN A 296 12.11 -6.68 3.31
N GLY A 297 11.25 -7.68 3.05
CA GLY A 297 10.78 -8.66 4.03
C GLY A 297 11.85 -9.60 4.60
N GLN A 298 13.05 -9.66 4.05
CA GLN A 298 14.15 -10.49 4.56
C GLN A 298 15.35 -9.69 5.06
N SER A 299 15.29 -8.36 5.03
CA SER A 299 16.31 -7.50 5.64
C SER A 299 15.73 -6.59 6.72
N ASP A 300 14.44 -6.75 7.07
CA ASP A 300 13.74 -6.06 8.15
C ASP A 300 13.85 -4.53 8.04
N ASP A 301 13.79 -4.02 6.81
CA ASP A 301 13.93 -2.61 6.50
C ASP A 301 13.00 -2.17 5.35
N ILE A 302 12.92 -0.87 5.14
CA ILE A 302 12.35 -0.28 3.94
C ILE A 302 13.43 0.45 3.14
N SER A 303 13.26 0.50 1.83
CA SER A 303 14.09 1.35 0.97
C SER A 303 13.31 2.59 0.55
N ILE A 304 13.90 3.77 0.76
CA ILE A 304 13.42 5.04 0.22
C ILE A 304 14.13 5.27 -1.12
N ILE A 305 13.37 5.41 -2.16
CA ILE A 305 13.86 5.52 -3.54
C ILE A 305 13.47 6.89 -4.10
N ASP A 306 14.44 7.62 -4.61
CA ASP A 306 14.25 8.82 -5.41
C ASP A 306 13.94 8.39 -6.85
N THR A 307 12.75 8.68 -7.34
CA THR A 307 12.27 8.20 -8.63
C THR A 307 12.93 8.92 -9.81
N ASP A 308 13.27 10.21 -9.66
CA ASP A 308 13.99 10.98 -10.68
C ASP A 308 15.41 10.45 -10.87
N LYS A 309 16.09 10.12 -9.76
CA LYS A 309 17.46 9.55 -9.80
C LYS A 309 17.46 8.05 -10.07
N ARG A 310 16.29 7.39 -9.93
CA ARG A 310 16.15 5.92 -9.99
C ARG A 310 17.15 5.22 -9.07
N ALA A 311 17.21 5.67 -7.84
CA ALA A 311 18.18 5.18 -6.87
C ALA A 311 17.61 5.13 -5.46
N SER A 312 17.95 4.08 -4.71
CA SER A 312 17.72 4.02 -3.28
C SER A 312 18.60 5.07 -2.59
N ILE A 313 17.99 5.97 -1.84
CA ILE A 313 18.67 7.08 -1.14
C ILE A 313 18.81 6.83 0.35
N LYS A 314 18.00 5.93 0.91
CA LYS A 314 18.03 5.60 2.34
C LYS A 314 17.42 4.22 2.58
N SER A 315 17.95 3.48 3.56
CA SER A 315 17.30 2.34 4.18
C SER A 315 16.97 2.68 5.62
N ILE A 316 15.82 2.21 6.11
CA ILE A 316 15.35 2.43 7.48
C ILE A 316 14.92 1.07 8.03
N ALA A 317 15.57 0.64 9.11
CA ALA A 317 15.16 -0.57 9.83
C ALA A 317 13.78 -0.35 10.46
N VAL A 318 12.91 -1.35 10.34
CA VAL A 318 11.54 -1.35 10.88
C VAL A 318 11.30 -2.61 11.74
N GLY A 319 10.11 -3.16 11.79
CA GLY A 319 9.87 -4.46 12.45
C GLY A 319 10.34 -5.65 11.60
N ILE A 320 10.10 -6.86 12.09
CA ILE A 320 10.50 -8.11 11.43
C ILE A 320 9.54 -8.41 10.28
N THR A 321 10.08 -8.79 9.12
CA THR A 321 9.32 -9.15 7.91
C THR A 321 8.31 -8.05 7.51
N PRO A 322 8.78 -6.83 7.15
CA PRO A 322 7.88 -5.79 6.68
C PRO A 322 7.19 -6.23 5.37
N HIS A 323 5.85 -6.10 5.35
CA HIS A 323 5.01 -6.62 4.28
C HIS A 323 4.40 -5.51 3.41
N THR A 324 3.43 -4.79 3.92
CA THR A 324 2.73 -3.72 3.19
C THR A 324 3.22 -2.34 3.65
N VAL A 325 3.24 -1.40 2.73
CA VAL A 325 3.51 0.01 3.00
C VAL A 325 2.37 0.88 2.47
N ARG A 326 1.96 1.89 3.23
CA ARG A 326 0.99 2.92 2.82
C ARG A 326 1.50 4.30 3.18
N ILE A 327 1.23 5.29 2.33
CA ILE A 327 1.58 6.69 2.54
C ILE A 327 0.32 7.48 2.86
N ILE A 328 0.37 8.30 3.92
CA ILE A 328 -0.69 9.21 4.35
C ILE A 328 -0.20 10.63 4.11
N GLU A 329 -0.82 11.33 3.20
CA GLU A 329 -0.55 12.73 2.87
C GLU A 329 -1.70 13.66 3.28
#